data_b3e81c3a27dd57d3cd024d26a2a55d23
#
_entry.id   b3e81c3a27dd57d3cd024d26a2a55d23
#
_cell.length_a   1.000
_cell.length_b   1.000
_cell.length_c   1.000
_cell.angle_alpha   90.00
_cell.angle_beta   90.00
_cell.angle_gamma   90.00
#
_symmetry.space_group_name_H-M   'P 1'
#
loop_
_entity.id
_entity.type
_entity.pdbx_description
1 polymer ?
#
loop_
_entity_poly.entity_id
_entity_poly.type
_entity_poly.pdbx_seq_one_letter_code
_entity_poly.pdbx_strand_id
1 'polypeptide(L)'
;VVNYIDGKAIPTEHTTPDPITLNRLLGEMADTGCEFAFMEVSSHSVVQNRIGGLKFAGGIFTNLTRDHLDYHKTFENYRDAKKGFFDMLPKDAFAITNADDKNGLVMTQNTKATVKTYSIRGGADFHARILEESFEGMNLDMNGLEVFVQFVGRFNVQNILAIYGSLCMIGIEPQEALIQLSAMKPVNGRFETFRSPEGV
;
A
#
# COMPACT_ATOMS: atom_id res chain seq x y z
N VAL A 1 -7.32 12.05 9.44
CA VAL A 1 -7.46 10.68 8.95
C VAL A 1 -8.94 10.31 8.87
N VAL A 2 -9.33 9.46 7.94
CA VAL A 2 -10.73 9.06 7.72
C VAL A 2 -10.79 7.58 7.43
N ASN A 3 -11.72 6.87 8.04
CA ASN A 3 -12.11 5.52 7.63
C ASN A 3 -13.32 5.61 6.69
N TYR A 4 -13.44 4.67 5.77
CA TYR A 4 -14.60 4.56 4.89
C TYR A 4 -15.25 3.19 5.06
N ILE A 5 -16.56 3.15 5.22
CA ILE A 5 -17.37 1.93 5.20
C ILE A 5 -18.50 2.17 4.19
N ASP A 6 -18.53 1.39 3.13
CA ASP A 6 -19.53 1.51 2.06
C ASP A 6 -19.71 2.97 1.58
N GLY A 7 -18.58 3.64 1.30
CA GLY A 7 -18.56 5.04 0.85
C GLY A 7 -18.85 6.09 1.92
N LYS A 8 -19.21 5.72 3.16
CA LYS A 8 -19.44 6.65 4.27
C LYS A 8 -18.14 6.97 4.98
N ALA A 9 -17.82 8.25 5.11
CA ALA A 9 -16.65 8.75 5.82
C ALA A 9 -16.87 8.76 7.34
N ILE A 10 -15.96 8.14 8.08
CA ILE A 10 -15.94 8.09 9.54
C ILE A 10 -14.63 8.75 10.01
N PRO A 11 -14.67 9.96 10.59
CA PRO A 11 -13.49 10.62 11.12
C PRO A 11 -12.80 9.78 12.20
N THR A 12 -11.48 9.79 12.21
CA THR A 12 -10.65 9.11 13.21
C THR A 12 -9.41 9.93 13.54
N GLU A 13 -8.92 9.82 14.77
CA GLU A 13 -7.70 10.51 15.21
C GLU A 13 -6.42 9.79 14.75
N HIS A 14 -6.49 8.48 14.55
CA HIS A 14 -5.34 7.65 14.21
C HIS A 14 -5.55 6.85 12.93
N THR A 15 -4.50 6.65 12.14
CA THR A 15 -4.51 5.78 10.94
C THR A 15 -4.86 4.34 11.29
N THR A 16 -4.41 3.85 12.45
CA THR A 16 -4.80 2.55 12.99
C THR A 16 -5.48 2.81 14.33
N PRO A 17 -6.80 2.63 14.45
CA PRO A 17 -7.55 2.78 15.71
C PRO A 17 -7.07 1.84 16.83
N ASP A 18 -7.59 2.02 18.03
CA ASP A 18 -7.44 1.07 19.11
C ASP A 18 -8.11 -0.28 18.77
N PRO A 19 -7.74 -1.40 19.45
CA PRO A 19 -8.21 -2.74 19.08
C PRO A 19 -9.72 -2.91 19.10
N ILE A 20 -10.41 -2.26 20.06
CA ILE A 20 -11.87 -2.38 20.21
C ILE A 20 -12.56 -1.67 19.05
N THR A 21 -12.19 -0.42 18.80
CA THR A 21 -12.71 0.37 17.69
C THR A 21 -12.42 -0.30 16.34
N LEU A 22 -11.20 -0.83 16.15
CA LEU A 22 -10.81 -1.50 14.91
C LEU A 22 -11.67 -2.75 14.65
N ASN A 23 -11.85 -3.62 15.66
CA ASN A 23 -12.67 -4.80 15.49
C ASN A 23 -14.15 -4.47 15.26
N ARG A 24 -14.68 -3.43 15.91
CA ARG A 24 -16.04 -2.93 15.67
C ARG A 24 -16.21 -2.46 14.22
N LEU A 25 -15.27 -1.66 13.70
CA LEU A 25 -15.30 -1.17 12.31
C LEU A 25 -15.23 -2.31 11.31
N LEU A 26 -14.37 -3.32 11.54
CA LEU A 26 -14.28 -4.50 10.68
C LEU A 26 -15.58 -5.33 10.73
N GLY A 27 -16.23 -5.44 11.89
CA GLY A 27 -17.54 -6.04 12.03
C GLY A 27 -18.60 -5.31 11.22
N GLU A 28 -18.67 -3.97 11.33
CA GLU A 28 -19.57 -3.13 10.55
C GLU A 28 -19.34 -3.27 9.02
N MET A 29 -18.06 -3.34 8.59
CA MET A 29 -17.71 -3.60 7.19
C MET A 29 -18.26 -4.96 6.72
N ALA A 30 -18.09 -6.02 7.52
CA ALA A 30 -18.60 -7.35 7.21
C ALA A 30 -20.14 -7.35 7.14
N ASP A 31 -20.81 -6.71 8.09
CA ASP A 31 -22.28 -6.62 8.14
C ASP A 31 -22.87 -5.83 6.96
N THR A 32 -22.12 -4.88 6.40
CA THR A 32 -22.51 -4.13 5.18
C THR A 32 -22.11 -4.84 3.89
N GLY A 33 -21.52 -6.04 3.95
CA GLY A 33 -21.17 -6.85 2.78
C GLY A 33 -19.84 -6.47 2.11
N CYS A 34 -18.93 -5.77 2.83
CA CYS A 34 -17.59 -5.52 2.30
C CYS A 34 -16.81 -6.84 2.20
N GLU A 35 -16.37 -7.18 1.01
CA GLU A 35 -15.55 -8.39 0.76
C GLU A 35 -14.09 -8.17 1.14
N PHE A 36 -13.60 -6.94 1.07
CA PHE A 36 -12.22 -6.56 1.37
C PHE A 36 -12.16 -5.37 2.30
N ALA A 37 -11.20 -5.41 3.25
CA ALA A 37 -10.85 -4.29 4.10
C ALA A 37 -9.36 -3.96 3.90
N PHE A 38 -9.05 -2.73 3.56
CA PHE A 38 -7.69 -2.22 3.42
C PHE A 38 -7.42 -1.23 4.53
N MET A 39 -6.25 -1.32 5.14
CA MET A 39 -5.88 -0.42 6.22
C MET A 39 -4.39 -0.11 6.22
N GLU A 40 -4.04 1.05 6.74
CA GLU A 40 -2.67 1.37 7.09
C GLU A 40 -2.32 0.77 8.44
N VAL A 41 -1.21 0.02 8.49
CA VAL A 41 -0.66 -0.53 9.74
C VAL A 41 0.56 0.32 10.13
N SER A 42 0.37 1.21 11.10
CA SER A 42 1.44 2.05 11.61
C SER A 42 2.41 1.25 12.49
N SER A 43 3.68 1.68 12.57
CA SER A 43 4.65 1.07 13.48
C SER A 43 4.21 1.12 14.95
N HIS A 44 3.53 2.20 15.35
CA HIS A 44 2.93 2.33 16.67
C HIS A 44 1.87 1.26 16.93
N SER A 45 1.02 0.97 15.94
CA SER A 45 -0.04 -0.02 16.08
C SER A 45 0.49 -1.44 16.28
N VAL A 46 1.64 -1.75 15.67
CA VAL A 46 2.33 -3.03 15.88
C VAL A 46 2.88 -3.12 17.31
N VAL A 47 3.66 -2.11 17.76
CA VAL A 47 4.25 -2.08 19.10
C VAL A 47 3.18 -2.07 20.21
N GLN A 48 2.09 -1.34 19.99
CA GLN A 48 0.98 -1.22 20.93
C GLN A 48 -0.05 -2.36 20.81
N ASN A 49 0.23 -3.36 19.97
CA ASN A 49 -0.66 -4.52 19.73
C ASN A 49 -2.09 -4.13 19.32
N ARG A 50 -2.28 -3.00 18.62
CA ARG A 50 -3.62 -2.56 18.19
C ARG A 50 -4.26 -3.48 17.14
N ILE A 51 -3.43 -4.24 16.42
CA ILE A 51 -3.84 -5.22 15.41
C ILE A 51 -3.82 -6.66 15.93
N GLY A 52 -3.62 -6.83 17.25
CA GLY A 52 -3.59 -8.15 17.88
C GLY A 52 -4.89 -8.93 17.66
N GLY A 53 -4.77 -10.21 17.34
CA GLY A 53 -5.91 -11.08 17.04
C GLY A 53 -6.46 -10.99 15.61
N LEU A 54 -6.04 -10.01 14.79
CA LEU A 54 -6.45 -9.95 13.40
C LEU A 54 -5.66 -10.95 12.55
N LYS A 55 -6.34 -11.55 11.58
CA LYS A 55 -5.72 -12.38 10.55
C LYS A 55 -5.74 -11.61 9.23
N PHE A 56 -4.55 -11.25 8.74
CA PHE A 56 -4.40 -10.51 7.47
C PHE A 56 -4.25 -11.49 6.31
N ALA A 57 -4.96 -11.21 5.21
CA ALA A 57 -4.78 -11.93 3.95
C ALA A 57 -3.49 -11.53 3.23
N GLY A 58 -2.97 -10.33 3.49
CA GLY A 58 -1.71 -9.87 2.93
C GLY A 58 -1.16 -8.64 3.61
N GLY A 59 0.10 -8.33 3.31
CA GLY A 59 0.81 -7.15 3.75
C GLY A 59 1.63 -6.53 2.63
N ILE A 60 1.69 -5.20 2.60
CA ILE A 60 2.41 -4.44 1.57
C ILE A 60 3.41 -3.52 2.25
N PHE A 61 4.67 -3.63 1.88
CA PHE A 61 5.72 -2.69 2.27
C PHE A 61 6.02 -1.72 1.12
N THR A 62 5.79 -0.45 1.37
CA THR A 62 6.03 0.61 0.37
C THR A 62 7.42 1.22 0.49
N ASN A 63 7.75 1.78 1.65
CA ASN A 63 9.05 2.39 1.92
C ASN A 63 9.28 2.58 3.43
N LEU A 64 10.54 2.89 3.77
CA LEU A 64 10.93 3.25 5.13
C LEU A 64 11.81 4.50 5.09
N THR A 65 11.25 5.62 5.50
CA THR A 65 11.96 6.89 5.70
C THR A 65 12.29 7.10 7.17
N ARG A 66 13.20 8.03 7.49
CA ARG A 66 13.48 8.41 8.87
C ARG A 66 12.32 9.22 9.43
N ASP A 67 11.52 8.57 10.26
CA ASP A 67 10.35 9.16 10.91
C ASP A 67 10.11 8.50 12.27
N HIS A 68 9.26 9.07 13.11
CA HIS A 68 8.82 8.52 14.41
C HIS A 68 9.97 8.14 15.37
N LEU A 69 11.14 8.79 15.26
CA LEU A 69 12.29 8.53 16.14
C LEU A 69 12.10 9.08 17.55
N ASP A 70 11.20 10.03 17.72
CA ASP A 70 10.71 10.50 19.02
C ASP A 70 10.13 9.34 19.85
N TYR A 71 9.38 8.44 19.20
CA TYR A 71 8.77 7.27 19.82
C TYR A 71 9.71 6.06 19.84
N HIS A 72 10.24 5.66 18.69
CA HIS A 72 11.03 4.43 18.54
C HIS A 72 12.47 4.55 19.03
N LYS A 73 12.98 5.76 19.27
CA LYS A 73 14.34 6.11 19.72
C LYS A 73 15.43 5.86 18.70
N THR A 74 15.41 4.74 17.97
CA THR A 74 16.38 4.41 16.92
C THR A 74 15.68 4.01 15.62
N PHE A 75 16.39 4.11 14.50
CA PHE A 75 15.89 3.68 13.21
C PHE A 75 15.70 2.16 13.16
N GLU A 76 16.54 1.41 13.82
CA GLU A 76 16.48 -0.05 13.95
C GLU A 76 15.17 -0.47 14.64
N ASN A 77 14.86 0.15 15.77
CA ASN A 77 13.60 -0.12 16.49
C ASN A 77 12.37 0.20 15.63
N TYR A 78 12.42 1.31 14.89
CA TYR A 78 11.35 1.69 13.97
C TYR A 78 11.18 0.69 12.82
N ARG A 79 12.30 0.28 12.20
CA ARG A 79 12.33 -0.77 11.17
C ARG A 79 11.78 -2.08 11.71
N ASP A 80 12.26 -2.51 12.87
CA ASP A 80 11.88 -3.81 13.46
C ASP A 80 10.42 -3.82 13.92
N ALA A 81 9.89 -2.68 14.37
CA ALA A 81 8.46 -2.52 14.63
C ALA A 81 7.62 -2.76 13.36
N LYS A 82 7.99 -2.14 12.22
CA LYS A 82 7.29 -2.39 10.95
C LYS A 82 7.46 -3.84 10.47
N LYS A 83 8.67 -4.39 10.61
CA LYS A 83 8.96 -5.79 10.27
C LYS A 83 8.09 -6.77 11.06
N GLY A 84 7.79 -6.48 12.32
CA GLY A 84 6.91 -7.29 13.15
C GLY A 84 5.54 -7.57 12.54
N PHE A 85 5.01 -6.65 11.75
CA PHE A 85 3.78 -6.88 11.00
C PHE A 85 3.93 -8.01 9.96
N PHE A 86 5.04 -8.04 9.22
CA PHE A 86 5.29 -9.08 8.21
C PHE A 86 5.62 -10.43 8.85
N ASP A 87 6.30 -10.42 10.00
CA ASP A 87 6.65 -11.64 10.74
C ASP A 87 5.41 -12.36 11.31
N MET A 88 4.32 -11.61 11.59
CA MET A 88 3.06 -12.17 12.08
C MET A 88 2.12 -12.70 10.98
N LEU A 89 2.40 -12.41 9.71
CA LEU A 89 1.55 -12.87 8.61
C LEU A 89 1.49 -14.40 8.56
N PRO A 90 0.30 -14.99 8.44
CA PRO A 90 0.15 -16.43 8.36
C PRO A 90 0.67 -17.00 7.02
N LYS A 91 0.89 -18.30 6.96
CA LYS A 91 1.44 -18.99 5.79
C LYS A 91 0.55 -18.87 4.52
N ASP A 92 -0.74 -18.74 4.72
CA ASP A 92 -1.74 -18.58 3.67
C ASP A 92 -1.93 -17.11 3.21
N ALA A 93 -1.19 -16.17 3.81
CA ALA A 93 -1.14 -14.78 3.40
C ALA A 93 -0.08 -14.53 2.32
N PHE A 94 -0.09 -13.31 1.77
CA PHE A 94 0.99 -12.80 0.92
C PHE A 94 1.71 -11.63 1.57
N ALA A 95 2.94 -11.38 1.16
CA ALA A 95 3.73 -10.21 1.53
C ALA A 95 4.34 -9.60 0.27
N ILE A 96 3.94 -8.37 -0.07
CA ILE A 96 4.51 -7.64 -1.21
C ILE A 96 5.50 -6.61 -0.68
N THR A 97 6.72 -6.60 -1.21
CA THR A 97 7.77 -5.70 -0.74
C THR A 97 8.42 -4.92 -1.88
N ASN A 98 8.75 -3.66 -1.60
CA ASN A 98 9.47 -2.78 -2.51
C ASN A 98 10.96 -3.18 -2.56
N ALA A 99 11.39 -3.76 -3.66
CA ALA A 99 12.80 -4.14 -3.87
C ALA A 99 13.71 -2.94 -4.14
N ASP A 100 13.15 -1.77 -4.46
CA ASP A 100 13.93 -0.52 -4.62
C ASP A 100 14.29 0.13 -3.27
N ASP A 101 13.59 -0.22 -2.19
CA ASP A 101 13.93 0.22 -0.84
C ASP A 101 14.94 -0.75 -0.21
N LYS A 102 16.02 -0.22 0.34
CA LYS A 102 17.08 -1.00 0.99
C LYS A 102 16.60 -1.88 2.15
N ASN A 103 15.47 -1.55 2.76
CA ASN A 103 14.85 -2.32 3.84
C ASN A 103 13.80 -3.31 3.33
N GLY A 104 13.45 -3.28 2.05
CA GLY A 104 12.37 -4.10 1.48
C GLY A 104 12.55 -5.58 1.76
N LEU A 105 13.71 -6.14 1.45
CA LEU A 105 13.99 -7.57 1.70
C LEU A 105 14.09 -7.89 3.20
N VAL A 106 14.54 -6.92 4.02
CA VAL A 106 14.59 -7.10 5.48
C VAL A 106 13.20 -7.25 6.08
N MET A 107 12.20 -6.50 5.56
CA MET A 107 10.82 -6.58 6.03
C MET A 107 10.23 -7.98 5.91
N THR A 108 10.57 -8.69 4.85
CA THR A 108 9.99 -10.02 4.56
C THR A 108 10.90 -11.20 4.93
N GLN A 109 12.04 -10.94 5.55
CA GLN A 109 13.08 -11.96 5.81
C GLN A 109 12.59 -13.16 6.64
N ASN A 110 11.71 -12.94 7.61
CA ASN A 110 11.24 -13.98 8.54
C ASN A 110 9.75 -14.30 8.37
N THR A 111 9.07 -13.70 7.39
CA THR A 111 7.65 -13.97 7.17
C THR A 111 7.41 -15.41 6.72
N LYS A 112 6.27 -15.96 7.09
CA LYS A 112 5.80 -17.27 6.63
C LYS A 112 4.92 -17.14 5.38
N ALA A 113 4.53 -15.92 5.03
CA ALA A 113 3.67 -15.61 3.90
C ALA A 113 4.40 -15.82 2.56
N THR A 114 3.65 -15.96 1.47
CA THR A 114 4.20 -15.96 0.11
C THR A 114 4.74 -14.58 -0.21
N VAL A 115 6.06 -14.47 -0.41
CA VAL A 115 6.72 -13.19 -0.72
C VAL A 115 6.70 -12.91 -2.21
N LYS A 116 6.32 -11.69 -2.56
CA LYS A 116 6.43 -11.09 -3.89
C LYS A 116 7.12 -9.74 -3.80
N THR A 117 7.86 -9.40 -4.84
CA THR A 117 8.61 -8.14 -4.91
C THR A 117 8.05 -7.23 -5.99
N TYR A 118 8.21 -5.92 -5.81
CA TYR A 118 7.98 -4.96 -6.88
C TYR A 118 9.12 -3.95 -7.01
N SER A 119 9.35 -3.45 -8.24
CA SER A 119 10.43 -2.53 -8.55
C SER A 119 10.17 -1.75 -9.83
N ILE A 120 10.58 -0.49 -9.87
CA ILE A 120 10.69 0.31 -11.10
C ILE A 120 12.09 0.26 -11.72
N ARG A 121 13.03 -0.47 -11.10
CA ARG A 121 14.39 -0.69 -11.60
C ARG A 121 14.54 -2.03 -12.33
N GLY A 122 13.53 -2.88 -12.24
CA GLY A 122 13.50 -4.22 -12.85
C GLY A 122 13.93 -5.33 -11.88
N GLY A 123 13.84 -6.58 -12.35
CA GLY A 123 14.27 -7.75 -11.57
C GLY A 123 13.33 -8.13 -10.42
N ALA A 124 12.06 -7.76 -10.50
CA ALA A 124 11.04 -8.06 -9.50
C ALA A 124 9.84 -8.81 -10.12
N ASP A 125 9.01 -9.46 -9.27
CA ASP A 125 7.80 -10.15 -9.72
C ASP A 125 6.83 -9.19 -10.41
N PHE A 126 6.66 -7.99 -9.83
CA PHE A 126 5.92 -6.88 -10.43
C PHE A 126 6.88 -5.76 -10.77
N HIS A 127 6.89 -5.34 -12.02
CA HIS A 127 7.77 -4.25 -12.45
C HIS A 127 7.05 -3.28 -13.38
N ALA A 128 7.49 -2.03 -13.38
CA ALA A 128 7.01 -1.04 -14.31
C ALA A 128 8.16 -0.23 -14.88
N ARG A 129 7.97 0.21 -16.12
CA ARG A 129 8.82 1.17 -16.83
C ARG A 129 7.96 2.33 -17.30
N ILE A 130 8.42 3.55 -17.06
CA ILE A 130 7.78 4.74 -17.60
C ILE A 130 8.17 4.82 -19.09
N LEU A 131 7.17 4.77 -19.96
CA LEU A 131 7.33 4.94 -21.40
C LEU A 131 7.27 6.40 -21.77
N GLU A 132 6.31 7.13 -21.18
CA GLU A 132 6.10 8.54 -21.40
C GLU A 132 5.55 9.19 -20.13
N GLU A 133 5.96 10.43 -19.85
CA GLU A 133 5.47 11.22 -18.72
C GLU A 133 5.03 12.61 -19.21
N SER A 134 3.85 13.03 -18.79
CA SER A 134 3.28 14.34 -19.08
C SER A 134 2.62 14.93 -17.82
N PHE A 135 2.14 16.16 -17.89
CA PHE A 135 1.36 16.77 -16.79
C PHE A 135 -0.02 16.12 -16.61
N GLU A 136 -0.49 15.37 -17.61
CA GLU A 136 -1.80 14.69 -17.57
C GLU A 136 -1.70 13.28 -16.96
N GLY A 137 -0.49 12.71 -16.93
CA GLY A 137 -0.26 11.38 -16.43
C GLY A 137 0.96 10.71 -17.07
N MET A 138 1.03 9.42 -16.92
CA MET A 138 2.12 8.60 -17.41
C MET A 138 1.61 7.39 -18.20
N ASN A 139 2.29 7.08 -19.31
CA ASN A 139 2.21 5.77 -19.94
C ASN A 139 3.24 4.85 -19.32
N LEU A 140 2.78 3.73 -18.81
CA LEU A 140 3.60 2.73 -18.13
C LEU A 140 3.53 1.40 -18.88
N ASP A 141 4.67 0.72 -18.98
CA ASP A 141 4.73 -0.71 -19.24
C ASP A 141 4.74 -1.42 -17.87
N MET A 142 3.70 -2.16 -17.57
CA MET A 142 3.56 -2.92 -16.31
C MET A 142 3.53 -4.41 -16.62
N ASN A 143 4.64 -5.09 -16.35
CA ASN A 143 4.81 -6.52 -16.67
C ASN A 143 4.52 -6.85 -18.15
N GLY A 144 4.89 -5.97 -19.09
CA GLY A 144 4.66 -6.16 -20.53
C GLY A 144 3.29 -5.72 -21.04
N LEU A 145 2.46 -5.13 -20.18
CA LEU A 145 1.17 -4.55 -20.55
C LEU A 145 1.24 -3.03 -20.44
N GLU A 146 0.81 -2.32 -21.47
CA GLU A 146 0.79 -0.86 -21.48
C GLU A 146 -0.49 -0.33 -20.83
N VAL A 147 -0.33 0.71 -19.99
CA VAL A 147 -1.44 1.40 -19.33
C VAL A 147 -1.14 2.88 -19.18
N PHE A 148 -2.13 3.72 -19.45
CA PHE A 148 -2.10 5.13 -19.07
C PHE A 148 -2.70 5.31 -17.68
N VAL A 149 -2.01 6.08 -16.83
CA VAL A 149 -2.47 6.42 -15.47
C VAL A 149 -2.44 7.93 -15.28
N GLN A 150 -3.47 8.47 -14.58
CA GLN A 150 -3.61 9.90 -14.32
C GLN A 150 -2.74 10.38 -13.13
N PHE A 151 -1.59 9.78 -12.96
CA PHE A 151 -0.64 10.10 -11.89
C PHE A 151 0.67 10.56 -12.49
N VAL A 152 1.38 11.44 -11.82
CA VAL A 152 2.70 11.94 -12.21
C VAL A 152 3.74 11.64 -11.13
N GLY A 153 5.01 11.49 -11.55
CA GLY A 153 6.14 11.28 -10.65
C GLY A 153 6.41 9.81 -10.31
N ARG A 154 7.70 9.47 -10.30
CA ARG A 154 8.22 8.10 -10.12
C ARG A 154 7.75 7.41 -8.84
N PHE A 155 7.54 8.14 -7.74
CA PHE A 155 7.04 7.58 -6.49
C PHE A 155 5.60 7.06 -6.62
N ASN A 156 4.78 7.70 -7.48
CA ASN A 156 3.44 7.21 -7.77
C ASN A 156 3.46 5.91 -8.58
N VAL A 157 4.45 5.71 -9.45
CA VAL A 157 4.63 4.42 -10.14
C VAL A 157 4.88 3.30 -9.14
N GLN A 158 5.70 3.54 -8.10
CA GLN A 158 5.90 2.56 -7.02
C GLN A 158 4.62 2.26 -6.26
N ASN A 159 3.82 3.29 -5.95
CA ASN A 159 2.52 3.11 -5.28
C ASN A 159 1.54 2.31 -6.15
N ILE A 160 1.47 2.63 -7.45
CA ILE A 160 0.63 1.93 -8.43
C ILE A 160 1.06 0.46 -8.55
N LEU A 161 2.37 0.18 -8.60
CA LEU A 161 2.89 -1.19 -8.61
C LEU A 161 2.51 -1.98 -7.35
N ALA A 162 2.56 -1.34 -6.19
CA ALA A 162 2.13 -1.97 -4.94
C ALA A 162 0.64 -2.33 -4.97
N ILE A 163 -0.20 -1.44 -5.52
CA ILE A 163 -1.64 -1.70 -5.70
C ILE A 163 -1.84 -2.81 -6.73
N TYR A 164 -1.22 -2.71 -7.90
CA TYR A 164 -1.30 -3.74 -8.96
C TYR A 164 -0.94 -5.12 -8.44
N GLY A 165 0.22 -5.24 -7.79
CA GLY A 165 0.65 -6.50 -7.20
C GLY A 165 -0.34 -7.05 -6.18
N SER A 166 -0.94 -6.17 -5.37
CA SER A 166 -1.95 -6.56 -4.37
C SER A 166 -3.22 -7.09 -5.02
N LEU A 167 -3.71 -6.43 -6.07
CA LEU A 167 -4.88 -6.87 -6.85
C LEU A 167 -4.64 -8.25 -7.47
N CYS A 168 -3.47 -8.47 -8.08
CA CYS A 168 -3.08 -9.77 -8.61
C CYS A 168 -3.03 -10.86 -7.51
N MET A 169 -2.50 -10.52 -6.32
CA MET A 169 -2.39 -11.47 -5.21
C MET A 169 -3.73 -11.84 -4.57
N ILE A 170 -4.75 -11.00 -4.67
CA ILE A 170 -6.12 -11.34 -4.25
C ILE A 170 -6.96 -11.97 -5.37
N GLY A 171 -6.36 -12.28 -6.52
CA GLY A 171 -6.98 -13.03 -7.60
C GLY A 171 -7.66 -12.20 -8.69
N ILE A 172 -7.40 -10.88 -8.74
CA ILE A 172 -7.85 -10.05 -9.86
C ILE A 172 -6.93 -10.28 -11.05
N GLU A 173 -7.51 -10.51 -12.21
CA GLU A 173 -6.76 -10.69 -13.45
C GLU A 173 -5.94 -9.44 -13.80
N PRO A 174 -4.68 -9.59 -14.28
CA PRO A 174 -3.79 -8.47 -14.54
C PRO A 174 -4.38 -7.36 -15.41
N GLN A 175 -5.09 -7.72 -16.49
CA GLN A 175 -5.71 -6.74 -17.38
C GLN A 175 -6.84 -5.97 -16.69
N GLU A 176 -7.66 -6.66 -15.90
CA GLU A 176 -8.73 -6.01 -15.13
C GLU A 176 -8.15 -5.05 -14.09
N ALA A 177 -7.08 -5.44 -13.39
CA ALA A 177 -6.37 -4.57 -12.46
C ALA A 177 -5.86 -3.29 -13.16
N LEU A 178 -5.31 -3.40 -14.37
CA LEU A 178 -4.84 -2.23 -15.14
C LEU A 178 -5.98 -1.33 -15.60
N ILE A 179 -7.13 -1.88 -15.99
CA ILE A 179 -8.33 -1.10 -16.32
C ILE A 179 -8.75 -0.25 -15.12
N GLN A 180 -8.83 -0.84 -13.95
CA GLN A 180 -9.19 -0.11 -12.73
C GLN A 180 -8.15 0.96 -12.37
N LEU A 181 -6.86 0.66 -12.48
CA LEU A 181 -5.78 1.62 -12.24
C LEU A 181 -5.81 2.81 -13.19
N SER A 182 -6.14 2.59 -14.48
CA SER A 182 -6.27 3.67 -15.47
C SER A 182 -7.42 4.64 -15.16
N ALA A 183 -8.46 4.17 -14.50
CA ALA A 183 -9.60 4.96 -14.08
C ALA A 183 -9.39 5.71 -12.76
N MET A 184 -8.34 5.37 -11.99
CA MET A 184 -8.06 6.02 -10.71
C MET A 184 -7.62 7.46 -10.90
N LYS A 185 -8.10 8.33 -10.02
CA LYS A 185 -7.72 9.75 -9.95
C LYS A 185 -6.70 9.97 -8.84
N PRO A 186 -5.83 11.00 -8.97
CA PRO A 186 -4.95 11.41 -7.88
C PRO A 186 -5.72 11.69 -6.60
N VAL A 187 -5.12 11.33 -5.47
CA VAL A 187 -5.69 11.57 -4.15
C VAL A 187 -5.32 13.00 -3.71
N ASN A 188 -6.31 13.75 -3.21
CA ASN A 188 -6.13 15.12 -2.74
C ASN A 188 -4.96 15.21 -1.73
N GLY A 189 -4.10 16.22 -1.92
CA GLY A 189 -2.90 16.41 -1.09
C GLY A 189 -1.75 15.44 -1.37
N ARG A 190 -1.84 14.61 -2.41
CA ARG A 190 -0.79 13.70 -2.87
C ARG A 190 -0.35 14.04 -4.29
N PHE A 191 0.42 15.13 -4.43
CA PHE A 191 0.96 15.61 -5.71
C PHE A 191 -0.13 15.89 -6.75
N GLU A 192 -1.07 16.77 -6.41
CA GLU A 192 -2.08 17.27 -7.32
C GLU A 192 -1.45 18.24 -8.33
N THR A 193 -1.78 18.08 -9.59
CA THR A 193 -1.45 19.05 -10.62
C THR A 193 -2.65 19.98 -10.82
N PHE A 194 -2.42 21.28 -10.76
CA PHE A 194 -3.42 22.29 -11.05
C PHE A 194 -3.02 23.01 -12.35
N ARG A 195 -3.94 23.13 -13.28
CA ARG A 195 -3.78 24.06 -14.39
C ARG A 195 -4.23 25.45 -13.94
N SER A 196 -3.38 26.45 -14.16
CA SER A 196 -3.83 27.84 -14.03
C SER A 196 -4.88 28.14 -15.11
N PRO A 197 -5.78 29.13 -14.90
CA PRO A 197 -6.71 29.57 -15.94
C PRO A 197 -6.02 30.03 -17.24
N GLU A 198 -4.74 30.36 -17.15
CA GLU A 198 -3.91 30.83 -18.26
C GLU A 198 -3.13 29.68 -18.94
N GLY A 199 -3.31 28.43 -18.53
CA GLY A 199 -2.75 27.23 -19.16
C GLY A 199 -1.28 26.94 -18.84
N VAL A 200 -0.77 27.52 -17.75
CA VAL A 200 0.58 27.28 -17.23
C VAL A 200 0.54 26.34 -16.04
#